data_38bad4a17eed50fc33dc4ef882cf7d81
#
_entry.id   38bad4a17eed50fc33dc4ef882cf7d81
#
_cell.length_a   1.000
_cell.length_b   1.000
_cell.length_c   1.000
_cell.angle_alpha   90.00
_cell.angle_beta   90.00
_cell.angle_gamma   90.00
#
_symmetry.space_group_name_H-M   'P 1'
#
loop_
_entity.id
_entity.type
_entity.pdbx_description
1 polymer ?
#
loop_
_entity_poly.entity_id
_entity_poly.type
_entity_poly.pdbx_seq_one_letter_code
_entity_poly.pdbx_strand_id
1 'polypeptide(L)'
;RLYTLESHVENLTRLIEDLNLKNITFVAQDWGGPIAGAYALKYPDNVARFCFLNTLLGYGGKLPREDLSPWFEWVSKNKKDGTLPGLLGELKSSFLSIVQIIGLEQLNDRDQNWLNAYSSAFPDRASCIGAIEFPLDIYLRRCIPFIVERLKLGNLSKLKAKPAMLAEGMRDRAIHPENAISDFKLLWPNGPVSEIEMAGHFCQEDCPEILVALIEQFINMTLLENKSY
;
A
#
# COMPACT_ATOMS: atom_id res chain seq x y z
N ARG A 1 21.49 -0.56 5.36
CA ARG A 1 20.31 -1.42 5.20
C ARG A 1 19.60 -1.01 3.92
N LEU A 2 19.28 -1.96 3.06
CA LEU A 2 18.54 -1.68 1.83
C LEU A 2 17.04 -1.55 2.17
N TYR A 3 16.42 -0.47 1.73
CA TYR A 3 14.96 -0.27 1.77
C TYR A 3 14.41 -0.75 0.42
N THR A 4 14.04 -2.03 0.34
CA THR A 4 13.47 -2.66 -0.86
C THR A 4 12.22 -3.43 -0.50
N LEU A 5 11.35 -3.71 -1.47
CA LEU A 5 10.18 -4.54 -1.27
C LEU A 5 10.53 -5.87 -0.60
N GLU A 6 11.61 -6.52 -1.04
CA GLU A 6 12.09 -7.78 -0.47
C GLU A 6 12.40 -7.66 1.03
N SER A 7 13.17 -6.62 1.43
CA SER A 7 13.53 -6.42 2.84
C SER A 7 12.32 -6.14 3.73
N HIS A 8 11.29 -5.47 3.21
CA HIS A 8 10.05 -5.24 3.94
C HIS A 8 9.22 -6.51 4.09
N VAL A 9 9.15 -7.34 3.05
CA VAL A 9 8.50 -8.66 3.13
C VAL A 9 9.20 -9.57 4.14
N GLU A 10 10.55 -9.56 4.18
CA GLU A 10 11.31 -10.29 5.19
C GLU A 10 11.02 -9.80 6.61
N ASN A 11 10.98 -8.48 6.82
CA ASN A 11 10.66 -7.89 8.12
C ASN A 11 9.25 -8.28 8.58
N LEU A 12 8.25 -8.20 7.68
CA LEU A 12 6.89 -8.65 7.97
C LEU A 12 6.85 -10.14 8.28
N THR A 13 7.57 -10.96 7.51
CA THR A 13 7.64 -12.41 7.74
C THR A 13 8.17 -12.72 9.14
N ARG A 14 9.28 -12.10 9.54
CA ARG A 14 9.86 -12.28 10.88
C ARG A 14 8.89 -11.86 11.98
N LEU A 15 8.25 -10.70 11.83
CA LEU A 15 7.25 -10.23 12.80
C LEU A 15 6.11 -11.25 12.98
N ILE A 16 5.59 -11.79 11.89
CA ILE A 16 4.52 -12.78 11.92
C ILE A 16 5.00 -14.09 12.59
N GLU A 17 6.21 -14.53 12.29
CA GLU A 17 6.83 -15.72 12.88
C GLU A 17 7.08 -15.53 14.38
N ASP A 18 7.70 -14.42 14.78
CA ASP A 18 8.02 -14.11 16.19
C ASP A 18 6.76 -14.00 17.04
N LEU A 19 5.67 -13.47 16.51
CA LEU A 19 4.37 -13.37 17.16
C LEU A 19 3.49 -14.60 16.97
N ASN A 20 3.94 -15.60 16.20
CA ASN A 20 3.20 -16.83 15.85
C ASN A 20 1.77 -16.53 15.34
N LEU A 21 1.61 -15.52 14.48
CA LEU A 21 0.31 -15.11 13.96
C LEU A 21 -0.21 -16.11 12.92
N LYS A 22 -1.49 -16.42 13.02
CA LYS A 22 -2.23 -17.30 12.10
C LYS A 22 -3.57 -16.66 11.74
N ASN A 23 -4.17 -17.14 10.65
CA ASN A 23 -5.50 -16.69 10.21
C ASN A 23 -5.56 -15.15 10.05
N ILE A 24 -4.55 -14.59 9.41
CA ILE A 24 -4.28 -13.15 9.33
C ILE A 24 -5.29 -12.47 8.40
N THR A 25 -5.91 -11.40 8.86
CA THR A 25 -6.58 -10.41 8.00
C THR A 25 -5.61 -9.26 7.77
N PHE A 26 -5.18 -9.08 6.52
CA PHE A 26 -4.40 -7.91 6.15
C PHE A 26 -5.31 -6.73 5.83
N VAL A 27 -5.08 -5.60 6.52
CA VAL A 27 -5.57 -4.29 6.10
C VAL A 27 -4.35 -3.54 5.58
N ALA A 28 -4.32 -3.28 4.29
CA ALA A 28 -3.07 -2.89 3.62
C ALA A 28 -3.30 -1.72 2.65
N GLN A 29 -2.56 -0.63 2.87
CA GLN A 29 -2.60 0.59 2.08
C GLN A 29 -1.23 0.81 1.41
N ASP A 30 -1.21 1.39 0.21
CA ASP A 30 -0.03 1.74 -0.56
C ASP A 30 0.96 0.56 -0.66
N TRP A 31 2.20 0.68 -0.20
CA TRP A 31 3.18 -0.41 -0.16
C TRP A 31 2.74 -1.64 0.64
N GLY A 32 1.75 -1.49 1.53
CA GLY A 32 1.17 -2.60 2.27
C GLY A 32 0.58 -3.68 1.36
N GLY A 33 0.02 -3.30 0.20
CA GLY A 33 -0.53 -4.24 -0.78
C GLY A 33 0.52 -5.18 -1.36
N PRO A 34 1.60 -4.69 -2.01
CA PRO A 34 2.68 -5.54 -2.52
C PRO A 34 3.37 -6.38 -1.44
N ILE A 35 3.55 -5.82 -0.24
CA ILE A 35 4.19 -6.53 0.88
C ILE A 35 3.31 -7.68 1.37
N ALA A 36 2.01 -7.44 1.62
CA ALA A 36 1.05 -8.46 2.04
C ALA A 36 0.85 -9.53 0.96
N GLY A 37 0.78 -9.12 -0.32
CA GLY A 37 0.66 -10.02 -1.46
C GLY A 37 1.86 -10.95 -1.59
N ALA A 38 3.09 -10.44 -1.46
CA ALA A 38 4.31 -11.25 -1.51
C ALA A 38 4.40 -12.25 -0.36
N TYR A 39 4.01 -11.82 0.86
CA TYR A 39 3.91 -12.72 2.00
C TYR A 39 2.91 -13.84 1.73
N ALA A 40 1.70 -13.49 1.28
CA ALA A 40 0.64 -14.46 1.03
C ALA A 40 0.93 -15.43 -0.12
N LEU A 41 1.67 -15.02 -1.15
CA LEU A 41 2.16 -15.93 -2.19
C LEU A 41 3.04 -17.04 -1.62
N LYS A 42 3.83 -16.74 -0.60
CA LYS A 42 4.72 -17.70 0.06
C LYS A 42 4.02 -18.50 1.16
N TYR A 43 3.14 -17.84 1.94
CA TYR A 43 2.49 -18.41 3.11
C TYR A 43 0.96 -18.26 3.06
N PRO A 44 0.29 -18.76 2.00
CA PRO A 44 -1.14 -18.53 1.80
C PRO A 44 -2.01 -19.11 2.91
N ASP A 45 -1.57 -20.18 3.56
CA ASP A 45 -2.34 -20.86 4.59
C ASP A 45 -2.38 -20.08 5.92
N ASN A 46 -1.48 -19.10 6.11
CA ASN A 46 -1.51 -18.19 7.25
C ASN A 46 -2.48 -17.02 7.08
N VAL A 47 -2.98 -16.79 5.86
CA VAL A 47 -3.81 -15.63 5.52
C VAL A 47 -5.28 -16.04 5.42
N ALA A 48 -6.15 -15.30 6.09
CA ALA A 48 -7.60 -15.48 6.02
C ALA A 48 -8.21 -14.65 4.89
N ARG A 49 -7.89 -13.35 4.83
CA ARG A 49 -8.49 -12.40 3.89
C ARG A 49 -7.67 -11.13 3.74
N PHE A 50 -8.08 -10.28 2.77
CA PHE A 50 -7.45 -8.99 2.50
C PHE A 50 -8.49 -7.87 2.45
N CYS A 51 -8.15 -6.74 3.07
CA CYS A 51 -8.81 -5.45 2.92
C CYS A 51 -7.77 -4.47 2.35
N PHE A 52 -7.83 -4.23 1.05
CA PHE A 52 -6.91 -3.33 0.38
C PHE A 52 -7.47 -1.91 0.32
N LEU A 53 -6.58 -0.93 0.49
CA LEU A 53 -6.89 0.49 0.51
C LEU A 53 -5.88 1.21 -0.39
N ASN A 54 -6.31 1.92 -1.42
CA ASN A 54 -5.44 2.71 -2.30
C ASN A 54 -4.07 2.06 -2.56
N THR A 55 -4.06 0.91 -3.25
CA THR A 55 -2.83 0.14 -3.46
C THR A 55 -2.82 -0.59 -4.80
N LEU A 56 -1.62 -0.84 -5.30
CA LEU A 56 -1.33 -1.78 -6.38
C LEU A 56 -0.67 -3.02 -5.80
N LEU A 57 -1.19 -4.20 -6.11
CA LEU A 57 -0.56 -5.44 -5.67
C LEU A 57 0.65 -5.80 -6.54
N GLY A 58 0.55 -5.56 -7.86
CA GLY A 58 1.60 -5.87 -8.82
C GLY A 58 1.71 -7.36 -9.17
N TYR A 59 0.82 -8.21 -8.66
CA TYR A 59 0.86 -9.66 -8.87
C TYR A 59 -0.17 -10.17 -9.88
N GLY A 60 -0.90 -9.29 -10.54
CA GLY A 60 -1.86 -9.61 -11.60
C GLY A 60 -1.24 -10.01 -12.94
N GLY A 61 0.07 -9.95 -13.07
CA GLY A 61 0.80 -10.30 -14.29
C GLY A 61 0.88 -9.17 -15.33
N LYS A 62 0.32 -8.00 -15.05
CA LYS A 62 0.50 -6.78 -15.85
C LYS A 62 1.38 -5.80 -15.08
N LEU A 63 2.42 -5.30 -15.73
CA LEU A 63 3.20 -4.18 -15.17
C LEU A 63 2.35 -2.91 -15.18
N PRO A 64 2.55 -2.00 -14.22
CA PRO A 64 1.91 -0.69 -14.23
C PRO A 64 2.08 0.01 -15.59
N ARG A 65 1.06 0.75 -16.03
CA ARG A 65 1.13 1.55 -17.25
C ARG A 65 2.28 2.57 -17.14
N GLU A 66 2.77 3.03 -18.28
CA GLU A 66 3.84 4.05 -18.33
C GLU A 66 3.36 5.45 -17.88
N ASP A 67 2.05 5.65 -17.78
CA ASP A 67 1.46 6.91 -17.31
C ASP A 67 1.82 7.14 -15.84
N LEU A 68 2.65 8.14 -15.63
CA LEU A 68 3.07 8.54 -14.30
C LEU A 68 1.94 9.29 -13.60
N SER A 69 1.65 8.91 -12.36
CA SER A 69 0.81 9.73 -11.48
C SER A 69 1.50 11.06 -11.14
N PRO A 70 0.75 12.08 -10.66
CA PRO A 70 1.34 13.35 -10.21
C PRO A 70 2.49 13.17 -9.22
N TRP A 71 2.39 12.19 -8.33
CA TRP A 71 3.48 11.82 -7.41
C TRP A 71 4.73 11.35 -8.14
N PHE A 72 4.62 10.42 -9.09
CA PHE A 72 5.78 9.90 -9.82
C PHE A 72 6.34 10.90 -10.83
N GLU A 73 5.54 11.80 -11.38
CA GLU A 73 6.04 12.94 -12.17
C GLU A 73 6.94 13.82 -11.30
N TRP A 74 6.48 14.15 -10.08
CA TRP A 74 7.24 14.96 -9.13
C TRP A 74 8.53 14.22 -8.71
N VAL A 75 8.47 12.92 -8.38
CA VAL A 75 9.66 12.11 -8.04
C VAL A 75 10.66 12.09 -9.19
N SER A 76 10.17 11.88 -10.43
CA SER A 76 11.01 11.84 -11.63
C SER A 76 11.75 13.16 -11.85
N LYS A 77 11.03 14.29 -11.76
CA LYS A 77 11.61 15.62 -11.92
C LYS A 77 12.68 15.87 -10.87
N ASN A 78 12.35 15.73 -9.60
CA ASN A 78 13.27 16.05 -8.50
C ASN A 78 14.46 15.08 -8.43
N LYS A 79 14.30 13.84 -8.90
CA LYS A 79 15.44 12.93 -9.07
C LYS A 79 16.40 13.43 -10.16
N LYS A 80 15.89 13.85 -11.31
CA LYS A 80 16.70 14.38 -12.43
C LYS A 80 17.44 15.66 -12.01
N ASP A 81 16.78 16.52 -11.26
CA ASP A 81 17.32 17.78 -10.77
C ASP A 81 18.27 17.59 -9.57
N GLY A 82 18.36 16.39 -9.01
CA GLY A 82 19.20 16.08 -7.84
C GLY A 82 18.67 16.64 -6.52
N THR A 83 17.45 17.15 -6.49
CA THR A 83 16.83 17.80 -5.31
C THR A 83 16.09 16.84 -4.40
N LEU A 84 15.76 15.64 -4.86
CA LEU A 84 14.94 14.68 -4.14
C LEU A 84 15.45 14.35 -2.72
N PRO A 85 16.77 14.11 -2.48
CA PRO A 85 17.27 13.86 -1.14
C PRO A 85 17.06 15.01 -0.15
N GLY A 86 17.14 16.25 -0.60
CA GLY A 86 16.86 17.42 0.24
C GLY A 86 15.38 17.56 0.57
N LEU A 87 14.51 17.28 -0.39
CA LEU A 87 13.06 17.40 -0.21
C LEU A 87 12.47 16.28 0.64
N LEU A 88 12.93 15.05 0.48
CA LEU A 88 12.44 13.88 1.23
C LEU A 88 13.38 13.44 2.36
N GLY A 89 14.58 13.95 2.42
CA GLY A 89 15.60 13.58 3.39
C GLY A 89 15.87 14.60 4.50
N GLU A 90 15.23 15.75 4.47
CA GLU A 90 15.36 16.75 5.54
C GLU A 90 14.31 16.53 6.64
N LEU A 91 14.67 16.91 7.87
CA LEU A 91 13.80 16.76 9.04
C LEU A 91 12.43 17.40 8.80
N LYS A 92 11.37 16.65 9.05
CA LYS A 92 9.94 17.00 8.87
C LYS A 92 9.53 17.32 7.42
N SER A 93 10.46 17.58 6.51
CA SER A 93 10.11 17.89 5.13
C SER A 93 9.62 16.66 4.36
N SER A 94 10.08 15.46 4.70
CA SER A 94 9.62 14.20 4.10
C SER A 94 8.11 14.10 4.11
N PHE A 95 7.51 14.19 5.29
CA PHE A 95 6.07 14.08 5.47
C PHE A 95 5.32 15.27 4.86
N LEU A 96 5.79 16.50 5.12
CA LEU A 96 5.17 17.71 4.59
C LEU A 96 5.19 17.74 3.06
N SER A 97 6.29 17.33 2.43
CA SER A 97 6.39 17.24 0.96
C SER A 97 5.44 16.20 0.40
N ILE A 98 5.33 15.02 1.03
CA ILE A 98 4.40 13.97 0.62
C ILE A 98 2.95 14.47 0.71
N VAL A 99 2.54 15.03 1.85
CA VAL A 99 1.18 15.57 2.04
C VAL A 99 0.89 16.71 1.07
N GLN A 100 1.86 17.60 0.81
CA GLN A 100 1.67 18.72 -0.10
C GLN A 100 1.43 18.28 -1.55
N ILE A 101 2.06 17.19 -1.98
CA ILE A 101 1.99 16.71 -3.37
C ILE A 101 0.85 15.72 -3.56
N ILE A 102 0.77 14.72 -2.69
CA ILE A 102 -0.27 13.70 -2.75
C ILE A 102 -1.61 14.27 -2.27
N GLY A 103 -1.59 15.10 -1.22
CA GLY A 103 -2.77 15.75 -0.66
C GLY A 103 -3.48 14.92 0.40
N LEU A 104 -4.29 15.63 1.16
CA LEU A 104 -5.35 15.12 2.02
C LEU A 104 -6.62 15.85 1.59
N GLU A 105 -7.65 15.11 1.22
CA GLU A 105 -8.84 15.70 0.58
C GLU A 105 -9.81 16.30 1.60
N GLN A 106 -9.81 15.77 2.84
CA GLN A 106 -10.68 16.20 3.92
C GLN A 106 -9.90 16.94 5.03
N LEU A 107 -8.99 17.82 4.63
CA LEU A 107 -8.17 18.61 5.54
C LEU A 107 -9.01 19.70 6.22
N ASN A 108 -9.69 19.34 7.30
CA ASN A 108 -10.23 20.32 8.23
C ASN A 108 -9.47 20.19 9.55
N ASP A 109 -8.73 21.25 9.93
CA ASP A 109 -8.08 21.44 11.24
C ASP A 109 -7.19 20.28 11.74
N ARG A 110 -6.16 19.93 10.95
CA ARG A 110 -5.08 19.05 11.47
C ARG A 110 -4.30 19.84 12.53
N ASP A 111 -4.43 19.41 13.76
CA ASP A 111 -3.76 20.04 14.88
C ASP A 111 -2.26 19.72 14.96
N GLN A 112 -1.56 20.36 15.88
CA GLN A 112 -0.12 20.15 16.07
C GLN A 112 0.17 18.70 16.53
N ASN A 113 -0.77 17.99 17.19
CA ASN A 113 -0.57 16.62 17.63
C ASN A 113 -0.52 15.67 16.43
N TRP A 114 -1.39 15.87 15.43
CA TRP A 114 -1.37 15.11 14.20
C TRP A 114 -0.04 15.30 13.45
N LEU A 115 0.40 16.56 13.26
CA LEU A 115 1.70 16.86 12.65
C LEU A 115 2.86 16.22 13.42
N ASN A 116 2.83 16.26 14.75
CA ASN A 116 3.86 15.66 15.60
C ASN A 116 3.87 14.14 15.49
N ALA A 117 2.69 13.50 15.44
CA ALA A 117 2.58 12.05 15.30
C ALA A 117 3.27 11.56 14.02
N TYR A 118 2.93 12.14 12.88
CA TYR A 118 3.57 11.76 11.60
C TYR A 118 5.06 12.14 11.55
N SER A 119 5.43 13.32 12.06
CA SER A 119 6.83 13.76 12.09
C SER A 119 7.70 12.92 13.02
N SER A 120 7.12 12.23 14.00
CA SER A 120 7.86 11.38 14.94
C SER A 120 8.55 10.19 14.27
N ALA A 121 8.05 9.75 13.12
CA ALA A 121 8.68 8.70 12.31
C ALA A 121 10.03 9.15 11.67
N PHE A 122 10.30 10.47 11.66
CA PHE A 122 11.48 11.08 11.03
C PHE A 122 12.29 11.90 12.04
N PRO A 123 12.81 11.30 13.12
CA PRO A 123 13.53 12.01 14.18
C PRO A 123 14.88 12.59 13.71
N ASP A 124 15.47 12.01 12.69
CA ASP A 124 16.73 12.43 12.11
C ASP A 124 16.79 12.17 10.59
N ARG A 125 17.84 12.67 9.95
CA ARG A 125 18.03 12.53 8.50
C ARG A 125 18.15 11.05 8.05
N ALA A 126 18.76 10.21 8.86
CA ALA A 126 18.92 8.78 8.53
C ALA A 126 17.55 8.05 8.50
N SER A 127 16.61 8.50 9.31
CA SER A 127 15.25 7.95 9.36
C SER A 127 14.42 8.32 8.11
N CYS A 128 14.82 9.35 7.35
CA CYS A 128 14.13 9.77 6.13
C CYS A 128 14.46 8.90 4.90
N ILE A 129 15.42 7.99 5.02
CA ILE A 129 15.87 7.17 3.87
C ILE A 129 14.73 6.33 3.25
N GLY A 130 13.79 5.87 4.06
CA GLY A 130 12.61 5.14 3.56
C GLY A 130 11.74 6.00 2.66
N ALA A 131 11.50 7.26 3.01
CA ALA A 131 10.72 8.20 2.21
C ALA A 131 11.35 8.44 0.82
N ILE A 132 12.67 8.34 0.70
CA ILE A 132 13.41 8.46 -0.55
C ILE A 132 13.40 7.14 -1.34
N GLU A 133 13.70 6.04 -0.66
CA GLU A 133 13.95 4.76 -1.32
C GLU A 133 12.67 4.07 -1.80
N PHE A 134 11.55 4.20 -1.11
CA PHE A 134 10.28 3.61 -1.53
C PHE A 134 9.83 4.09 -2.92
N PRO A 135 9.66 5.40 -3.19
CA PRO A 135 9.30 5.84 -4.53
C PRO A 135 10.35 5.49 -5.57
N LEU A 136 11.63 5.48 -5.21
CA LEU A 136 12.72 5.10 -6.11
C LEU A 136 12.72 3.61 -6.43
N ASP A 137 12.26 2.76 -5.55
CA ASP A 137 12.17 1.31 -5.79
C ASP A 137 11.22 0.99 -6.95
N ILE A 138 10.09 1.71 -7.04
CA ILE A 138 9.17 1.65 -8.19
C ILE A 138 9.74 2.38 -9.40
N TYR A 139 10.12 3.65 -9.25
CA TYR A 139 10.57 4.49 -10.36
C TYR A 139 11.76 3.87 -11.12
N LEU A 140 12.69 3.26 -10.40
CA LEU A 140 13.85 2.56 -10.97
C LEU A 140 13.58 1.07 -11.28
N ARG A 141 12.33 0.61 -11.07
CA ARG A 141 11.91 -0.78 -11.30
C ARG A 141 12.73 -1.82 -10.53
N ARG A 142 13.31 -1.45 -9.40
CA ARG A 142 14.15 -2.35 -8.57
C ARG A 142 13.34 -3.48 -7.93
N CYS A 143 12.05 -3.24 -7.63
CA CYS A 143 11.13 -4.24 -7.08
C CYS A 143 10.72 -5.33 -8.09
N ILE A 144 10.82 -5.08 -9.41
CA ILE A 144 10.30 -5.98 -10.45
C ILE A 144 10.91 -7.39 -10.40
N PRO A 145 12.24 -7.58 -10.27
CA PRO A 145 12.82 -8.92 -10.20
C PRO A 145 12.25 -9.75 -9.04
N PHE A 146 12.07 -9.14 -7.88
CA PHE A 146 11.49 -9.77 -6.71
C PHE A 146 10.01 -10.15 -6.95
N ILE A 147 9.20 -9.26 -7.52
CA ILE A 147 7.80 -9.54 -7.88
C ILE A 147 7.72 -10.74 -8.83
N VAL A 148 8.54 -10.76 -9.88
CA VAL A 148 8.58 -11.86 -10.86
C VAL A 148 8.98 -13.18 -10.21
N GLU A 149 9.97 -13.15 -9.32
CA GLU A 149 10.38 -14.34 -8.56
C GLU A 149 9.23 -14.85 -7.67
N ARG A 150 8.56 -13.97 -6.93
CA ARG A 150 7.42 -14.34 -6.07
C ARG A 150 6.27 -14.93 -6.86
N LEU A 151 5.98 -14.42 -8.05
CA LEU A 151 4.97 -15.00 -8.95
C LEU A 151 5.34 -16.40 -9.44
N LYS A 152 6.63 -16.65 -9.72
CA LYS A 152 7.11 -17.96 -10.16
C LYS A 152 7.11 -19.02 -9.05
N LEU A 153 7.50 -18.63 -7.85
CA LEU A 153 7.69 -19.54 -6.71
C LEU A 153 6.45 -19.62 -5.81
N GLY A 154 5.57 -18.64 -5.88
CA GLY A 154 4.42 -18.52 -5.00
C GLY A 154 3.19 -19.29 -5.50
N ASN A 155 2.20 -19.40 -4.61
CA ASN A 155 0.93 -20.05 -4.92
C ASN A 155 -0.16 -19.02 -5.24
N LEU A 156 -0.17 -18.55 -6.48
CA LEU A 156 -1.13 -17.56 -6.95
C LEU A 156 -2.59 -18.07 -6.88
N SER A 157 -2.82 -19.35 -7.10
CA SER A 157 -4.16 -19.94 -7.02
C SER A 157 -4.70 -19.89 -5.59
N LYS A 158 -3.88 -20.23 -4.59
CA LYS A 158 -4.26 -20.11 -3.18
C LYS A 158 -4.47 -18.66 -2.75
N LEU A 159 -3.65 -17.72 -3.25
CA LEU A 159 -3.83 -16.29 -2.98
C LEU A 159 -5.18 -15.81 -3.54
N LYS A 160 -5.49 -16.12 -4.79
CA LYS A 160 -6.75 -15.74 -5.44
C LYS A 160 -8.00 -16.35 -4.79
N ALA A 161 -7.86 -17.48 -4.14
CA ALA A 161 -8.94 -18.15 -3.41
C ALA A 161 -9.26 -17.47 -2.05
N LYS A 162 -8.43 -16.53 -1.58
CA LYS A 162 -8.72 -15.80 -0.35
C LYS A 162 -9.74 -14.69 -0.61
N PRO A 163 -10.70 -14.47 0.29
CA PRO A 163 -11.57 -13.30 0.20
C PRO A 163 -10.74 -12.01 0.20
N ALA A 164 -11.09 -11.09 -0.69
CA ALA A 164 -10.44 -9.78 -0.77
C ALA A 164 -11.44 -8.70 -1.12
N MET A 165 -11.25 -7.49 -0.56
CA MET A 165 -11.95 -6.27 -0.93
C MET A 165 -10.96 -5.16 -1.25
N LEU A 166 -11.40 -4.18 -2.02
CA LEU A 166 -10.71 -2.92 -2.26
C LEU A 166 -11.61 -1.75 -1.87
N ALA A 167 -11.10 -0.82 -1.08
CA ALA A 167 -11.65 0.51 -0.93
C ALA A 167 -10.68 1.51 -1.55
N GLU A 168 -11.16 2.27 -2.53
CA GLU A 168 -10.31 3.14 -3.35
C GLU A 168 -10.80 4.58 -3.27
N GLY A 169 -9.93 5.48 -2.80
CA GLY A 169 -10.15 6.92 -2.84
C GLY A 169 -9.93 7.45 -4.26
N MET A 170 -10.98 7.98 -4.88
CA MET A 170 -10.99 8.34 -6.31
C MET A 170 -10.18 9.60 -6.64
N ARG A 171 -9.67 10.31 -5.63
CA ARG A 171 -8.78 11.49 -5.81
C ARG A 171 -7.31 11.17 -5.57
N ASP A 172 -6.93 9.89 -5.64
CA ASP A 172 -5.55 9.46 -5.43
C ASP A 172 -4.60 10.06 -6.47
N ARG A 173 -3.57 10.77 -5.99
CA ARG A 173 -2.51 11.38 -6.82
C ARG A 173 -1.21 10.58 -6.82
N ALA A 174 -1.13 9.53 -6.00
CA ALA A 174 0.02 8.63 -5.96
C ALA A 174 -0.19 7.42 -6.88
N ILE A 175 -1.40 6.87 -6.88
CA ILE A 175 -1.81 5.73 -7.69
C ILE A 175 -3.07 6.13 -8.44
N HIS A 176 -3.08 6.02 -9.75
CA HIS A 176 -4.31 6.25 -10.53
C HIS A 176 -5.37 5.22 -10.13
N PRO A 177 -6.57 5.64 -9.67
CA PRO A 177 -7.59 4.73 -9.16
C PRO A 177 -7.96 3.61 -10.14
N GLU A 178 -8.03 3.93 -11.44
CA GLU A 178 -8.34 2.94 -12.47
C GLU A 178 -7.28 1.82 -12.54
N ASN A 179 -6.02 2.16 -12.27
CA ASN A 179 -4.93 1.19 -12.24
C ASN A 179 -5.04 0.28 -11.01
N ALA A 180 -5.35 0.83 -9.84
CA ALA A 180 -5.57 0.08 -8.61
C ALA A 180 -6.75 -0.89 -8.75
N ILE A 181 -7.90 -0.40 -9.23
CA ILE A 181 -9.11 -1.19 -9.48
C ILE A 181 -8.82 -2.29 -10.52
N SER A 182 -8.16 -1.94 -11.62
CA SER A 182 -7.80 -2.91 -12.67
C SER A 182 -6.87 -4.00 -12.16
N ASP A 183 -5.82 -3.64 -11.39
CA ASP A 183 -4.86 -4.60 -10.81
C ASP A 183 -5.56 -5.54 -9.82
N PHE A 184 -6.43 -5.00 -8.95
CA PHE A 184 -7.24 -5.78 -8.03
C PHE A 184 -8.15 -6.78 -8.76
N LYS A 185 -8.88 -6.32 -9.78
CA LYS A 185 -9.82 -7.15 -10.56
C LYS A 185 -9.13 -8.26 -11.37
N LEU A 186 -7.85 -8.15 -11.70
CA LEU A 186 -7.07 -9.24 -12.31
C LEU A 186 -6.92 -10.46 -11.37
N LEU A 187 -6.88 -10.20 -10.07
CA LEU A 187 -6.74 -11.23 -9.05
C LEU A 187 -8.11 -11.67 -8.52
N TRP A 188 -9.01 -10.74 -8.27
CA TRP A 188 -10.37 -10.96 -7.74
C TRP A 188 -11.43 -10.31 -8.62
N PRO A 189 -11.80 -10.93 -9.77
CA PRO A 189 -12.77 -10.33 -10.71
C PRO A 189 -14.11 -9.98 -10.07
N ASN A 190 -14.56 -10.79 -9.12
CA ASN A 190 -15.82 -10.61 -8.39
C ASN A 190 -15.61 -10.00 -6.98
N GLY A 191 -14.40 -9.65 -6.60
CA GLY A 191 -14.11 -9.01 -5.32
C GLY A 191 -14.83 -7.67 -5.21
N PRO A 192 -15.42 -7.31 -4.05
CA PRO A 192 -16.06 -6.02 -3.88
C PRO A 192 -15.05 -4.87 -3.98
N VAL A 193 -15.45 -3.82 -4.67
CA VAL A 193 -14.73 -2.55 -4.78
C VAL A 193 -15.65 -1.44 -4.31
N SER A 194 -15.18 -0.62 -3.39
CA SER A 194 -15.86 0.59 -2.92
C SER A 194 -15.09 1.80 -3.41
N GLU A 195 -15.67 2.54 -4.34
CA GLU A 195 -15.12 3.80 -4.87
C GLU A 195 -15.55 4.94 -3.96
N ILE A 196 -14.59 5.69 -3.40
CA ILE A 196 -14.84 6.75 -2.42
C ILE A 196 -14.46 8.10 -3.05
N GLU A 197 -15.47 8.78 -3.62
CA GLU A 197 -15.29 10.01 -4.37
C GLU A 197 -14.65 11.17 -3.58
N MET A 198 -14.80 11.18 -2.26
CA MET A 198 -14.32 12.25 -1.40
C MET A 198 -12.91 12.01 -0.83
N ALA A 199 -12.33 10.84 -1.04
CA ALA A 199 -11.04 10.46 -0.49
C ALA A 199 -9.94 10.41 -1.55
N GLY A 200 -8.70 10.69 -1.13
CA GLY A 200 -7.49 10.53 -1.91
C GLY A 200 -6.65 9.33 -1.47
N HIS A 201 -5.35 9.45 -1.68
CA HIS A 201 -4.39 8.39 -1.35
C HIS A 201 -4.38 8.00 0.13
N PHE A 202 -4.51 8.98 1.01
CA PHE A 202 -4.59 8.77 2.46
C PHE A 202 -6.04 8.61 2.91
N CYS A 203 -6.75 7.66 2.31
CA CYS A 203 -8.17 7.44 2.56
C CYS A 203 -8.47 7.16 4.05
N GLN A 204 -7.52 6.59 4.79
CA GLN A 204 -7.62 6.39 6.24
C GLN A 204 -7.63 7.69 7.03
N GLU A 205 -7.13 8.79 6.44
CA GLU A 205 -7.18 10.13 7.01
C GLU A 205 -8.39 10.92 6.54
N ASP A 206 -8.83 10.65 5.31
CA ASP A 206 -9.94 11.37 4.70
C ASP A 206 -11.32 10.87 5.17
N CYS A 207 -11.45 9.54 5.37
CA CYS A 207 -12.74 8.92 5.67
C CYS A 207 -12.63 7.66 6.56
N PRO A 208 -12.02 7.75 7.75
CA PRO A 208 -11.75 6.60 8.62
C PRO A 208 -13.02 5.84 9.01
N GLU A 209 -14.14 6.52 9.27
CA GLU A 209 -15.40 5.90 9.67
C GLU A 209 -16.00 5.04 8.55
N ILE A 210 -15.91 5.50 7.30
CA ILE A 210 -16.37 4.75 6.13
C ILE A 210 -15.52 3.49 5.98
N LEU A 211 -14.20 3.61 6.09
CA LEU A 211 -13.29 2.47 5.98
C LEU A 211 -13.53 1.42 7.06
N VAL A 212 -13.70 1.85 8.31
CA VAL A 212 -14.01 0.94 9.42
C VAL A 212 -15.30 0.17 9.13
N ALA A 213 -16.38 0.85 8.72
CA ALA A 213 -17.64 0.22 8.39
C ALA A 213 -17.51 -0.81 7.25
N LEU A 214 -16.79 -0.48 6.18
CA LEU A 214 -16.55 -1.39 5.05
C LEU A 214 -15.74 -2.62 5.45
N ILE A 215 -14.68 -2.43 6.23
CA ILE A 215 -13.81 -3.51 6.71
C ILE A 215 -14.58 -4.44 7.65
N GLU A 216 -15.31 -3.89 8.62
CA GLU A 216 -16.13 -4.68 9.56
C GLU A 216 -17.21 -5.49 8.84
N GLN A 217 -17.92 -4.87 7.91
CA GLN A 217 -18.93 -5.56 7.08
C GLN A 217 -18.29 -6.72 6.32
N PHE A 218 -17.16 -6.48 5.64
CA PHE A 218 -16.46 -7.50 4.87
C PHE A 218 -15.97 -8.66 5.74
N ILE A 219 -15.38 -8.37 6.90
CA ILE A 219 -14.94 -9.40 7.85
C ILE A 219 -16.14 -10.26 8.29
N ASN A 220 -17.24 -9.63 8.68
CA ASN A 220 -18.44 -10.34 9.15
C ASN A 220 -19.04 -11.24 8.07
N MET A 221 -19.16 -10.76 6.83
CA MET A 221 -19.65 -11.55 5.70
C MET A 221 -18.79 -12.80 5.47
N THR A 222 -17.46 -12.64 5.42
CA THR A 222 -16.53 -13.74 5.16
C THR A 222 -16.41 -14.73 6.32
N LEU A 223 -16.74 -14.32 7.55
CA LEU A 223 -16.84 -15.23 8.69
C LEU A 223 -18.12 -16.09 8.65
N LEU A 224 -19.22 -15.54 8.15
CA LEU A 224 -20.49 -16.25 8.01
C LEU A 224 -20.42 -17.32 6.90
N GLU A 225 -19.80 -17.00 5.77
CA GLU A 225 -19.59 -17.94 4.67
C GLU A 225 -18.81 -19.18 5.11
N ASN A 226 -17.77 -18.99 5.95
CA ASN A 226 -16.97 -20.09 6.49
C ASN A 226 -17.71 -20.97 7.53
N LYS A 227 -18.84 -20.54 8.05
CA LYS A 227 -19.68 -21.34 9.00
C LYS A 227 -20.78 -22.12 8.31
N SER A 228 -21.00 -21.91 7.03
CA SER A 228 -22.07 -22.52 6.24
C SER A 228 -21.64 -23.82 5.54
N TYR A 229 -20.44 -24.30 5.82
CA TYR A 229 -19.85 -25.56 5.37
C TYR A 229 -19.35 -26.36 6.59
#